data_d018ebfdda7d5a0b4f67206146e7e048
#
_entry.id   d018ebfdda7d5a0b4f67206146e7e048
#
_cell.length_a   1.000
_cell.length_b   1.000
_cell.length_c   1.000
_cell.angle_alpha   90.00
_cell.angle_beta   90.00
_cell.angle_gamma   90.00
#
_symmetry.space_group_name_H-M   'P 1'
#
loop_
_entity.id
_entity.type
_entity.pdbx_description
1 polymer ?
#
loop_
_entity_poly.entity_id
_entity_poly.type
_entity_poly.pdbx_seq_one_letter_code
_entity_poly.pdbx_strand_id
1 'polypeptide(L)'
;MAEKLMKYADATKKYDVVFGLETHVELSTNTKLFCPAHIEFGGEPNTELTPVSLGLPGSLPVINKTAVDYAIKLGLALHCQIPEWSQFARKNYFYPDMPRDYQISQYDKPTNGNGYLDVELEDGTVFRVPIERAHIEDDAGKNTHVGGADGRIEGADHSLVDYNRAGVPLIEIVTKPIEGAGDRAPEIAGAYVRAIRDIVRALNISHARMEQGNMRADVNVSLRPSPDAPYGTRSETKNVNSFRGIEKTIQYEIRRQAARLDDGKEILQETRHWDEATQTTAGGRLKSDADDYRYFPDPDLVMLHITKEHIEEMKAQMPEMPRERRNRLKSEWGLSDLQMRDILNADALDLIEETVKAGAKAAGARKWWLGELSREANAKGVSLEELPITPADVAEVEKLIASGKLNDKLAKQTVEGVLKGEGTPDEVVKKHDYKIVEDNGAIEAAVDAAFEANPDVVEKLKSGNMKPMGVIIGAVMKATRGQADAKAVTKVVMGKIKG
;
A
#
# COMPACT_ATOMS: atom_id res chain seq x y z
N MET A 1 -8.20 17.65 30.10
CA MET A 1 -9.52 17.91 29.49
C MET A 1 -9.38 17.65 27.99
N ALA A 2 -10.35 16.94 27.37
CA ALA A 2 -10.34 16.74 25.91
C ALA A 2 -10.31 18.12 25.19
N GLU A 3 -9.51 18.24 24.13
CA GLU A 3 -9.47 19.46 23.33
C GLU A 3 -10.83 19.72 22.65
N LYS A 4 -11.26 20.98 22.63
CA LYS A 4 -12.46 21.41 21.92
C LYS A 4 -12.21 21.28 20.42
N LEU A 5 -13.14 20.68 19.70
CA LEU A 5 -13.07 20.49 18.25
C LEU A 5 -14.25 21.19 17.58
N MET A 6 -13.98 21.93 16.49
CA MET A 6 -15.01 22.44 15.58
C MET A 6 -15.54 21.29 14.71
N LYS A 7 -16.78 21.38 14.20
CA LYS A 7 -17.23 20.45 13.17
C LYS A 7 -16.41 20.67 11.89
N TYR A 8 -16.03 19.58 11.24
CA TYR A 8 -15.15 19.62 10.06
C TYR A 8 -15.68 20.53 8.95
N ALA A 9 -16.95 20.36 8.58
CA ALA A 9 -17.59 21.17 7.55
C ALA A 9 -17.67 22.67 7.89
N ASP A 10 -17.73 23.03 9.19
CA ASP A 10 -17.73 24.43 9.63
C ASP A 10 -16.32 25.01 9.60
N ALA A 11 -15.32 24.21 9.99
CA ALA A 11 -13.91 24.59 9.96
C ALA A 11 -13.42 24.90 8.53
N THR A 12 -13.70 24.00 7.58
CA THR A 12 -13.29 24.14 6.17
C THR A 12 -14.05 25.21 5.39
N LYS A 13 -15.24 25.61 5.86
CA LYS A 13 -15.96 26.77 5.33
C LYS A 13 -15.42 28.08 5.83
N LYS A 14 -14.90 28.12 7.07
CA LYS A 14 -14.46 29.33 7.73
C LYS A 14 -13.00 29.66 7.46
N TYR A 15 -12.17 28.66 7.30
CA TYR A 15 -10.72 28.79 7.15
C TYR A 15 -10.26 28.10 5.86
N ASP A 16 -9.28 28.71 5.20
CA ASP A 16 -8.51 28.08 4.13
C ASP A 16 -7.47 27.12 4.74
N VAL A 17 -7.44 25.92 4.22
CA VAL A 17 -6.58 24.83 4.71
C VAL A 17 -5.29 24.79 3.90
N VAL A 18 -4.17 24.87 4.59
CA VAL A 18 -2.83 24.66 4.02
C VAL A 18 -2.17 23.50 4.76
N PHE A 19 -1.68 22.52 4.03
CA PHE A 19 -0.97 21.41 4.65
C PHE A 19 0.28 21.05 3.85
N GLY A 20 1.15 20.24 4.45
CA GLY A 20 2.36 19.72 3.82
C GLY A 20 2.66 18.33 4.35
N LEU A 21 3.39 17.56 3.56
CA LEU A 21 3.77 16.19 3.88
C LEU A 21 5.28 16.04 3.74
N GLU A 22 5.89 15.37 4.71
CA GLU A 22 7.25 14.87 4.66
C GLU A 22 7.15 13.35 4.68
N THR A 23 7.52 12.71 3.57
CA THR A 23 7.38 11.25 3.41
C THR A 23 8.75 10.63 3.38
N HIS A 24 9.02 9.74 4.33
CA HIS A 24 10.28 9.02 4.45
C HIS A 24 10.11 7.61 3.89
N VAL A 25 11.05 7.19 3.06
CA VAL A 25 11.05 5.87 2.40
C VAL A 25 12.42 5.24 2.57
N GLU A 26 12.50 4.12 3.29
CA GLU A 26 13.71 3.29 3.37
C GLU A 26 13.94 2.58 2.02
N LEU A 27 15.16 2.64 1.53
CA LEU A 27 15.55 2.01 0.26
C LEU A 27 15.99 0.57 0.49
N SER A 28 15.53 -0.34 -0.36
CA SER A 28 15.89 -1.77 -0.34
C SER A 28 17.23 -2.05 -1.01
N THR A 29 18.29 -1.39 -0.53
CA THR A 29 19.67 -1.68 -0.94
C THR A 29 20.24 -2.85 -0.14
N ASN A 30 21.22 -3.56 -0.68
CA ASN A 30 21.84 -4.68 0.03
C ASN A 30 22.73 -4.23 1.19
N THR A 31 23.24 -3.01 1.14
CA THR A 31 24.14 -2.45 2.16
C THR A 31 23.68 -1.06 2.55
N LYS A 32 24.17 -0.60 3.70
CA LYS A 32 23.90 0.74 4.21
C LYS A 32 24.38 1.84 3.27
N LEU A 33 23.96 3.09 3.55
CA LEU A 33 24.20 4.23 2.68
C LEU A 33 25.68 4.58 2.56
N PHE A 34 26.43 4.49 3.65
CA PHE A 34 27.82 4.95 3.70
C PHE A 34 28.83 3.88 4.11
N CYS A 35 28.43 2.61 4.22
CA CYS A 35 29.30 1.52 4.60
C CYS A 35 28.78 0.16 4.07
N PRO A 36 29.63 -0.88 4.01
CA PRO A 36 29.27 -2.19 3.49
C PRO A 36 28.48 -3.08 4.47
N ALA A 37 28.03 -2.56 5.61
CA ALA A 37 27.19 -3.34 6.52
C ALA A 37 25.92 -3.78 5.78
N HIS A 38 25.58 -5.05 5.93
CA HIS A 38 24.36 -5.63 5.36
C HIS A 38 23.11 -5.05 6.06
N ILE A 39 21.98 -5.12 5.39
CA ILE A 39 20.67 -4.72 5.92
C ILE A 39 19.78 -5.94 5.91
N GLU A 40 19.32 -6.35 7.11
CA GLU A 40 18.37 -7.45 7.28
C GLU A 40 17.27 -7.05 8.27
N PHE A 41 16.01 -7.24 7.86
CA PHE A 41 14.89 -6.94 8.74
C PHE A 41 14.73 -8.03 9.80
N GLY A 42 14.78 -7.64 11.09
CA GLY A 42 14.60 -8.58 12.21
C GLY A 42 15.87 -9.33 12.62
N GLY A 43 17.04 -8.89 12.13
CA GLY A 43 18.34 -9.40 12.57
C GLY A 43 18.57 -9.21 14.07
N GLU A 44 19.55 -9.94 14.61
CA GLU A 44 19.98 -9.81 16.03
C GLU A 44 20.39 -8.36 16.29
N PRO A 45 19.91 -7.69 17.36
CA PRO A 45 20.23 -6.30 17.63
C PRO A 45 21.74 -6.00 17.68
N ASN A 46 22.16 -4.91 17.05
CA ASN A 46 23.53 -4.43 17.03
C ASN A 46 24.56 -5.37 16.38
N THR A 47 24.15 -6.20 15.42
CA THR A 47 25.05 -7.10 14.68
C THR A 47 25.40 -6.62 13.27
N GLU A 48 24.58 -5.75 12.66
CA GLU A 48 24.76 -5.24 11.30
C GLU A 48 25.52 -3.89 11.32
N LEU A 49 26.72 -3.89 11.84
CA LEU A 49 27.47 -2.68 12.13
C LEU A 49 28.90 -2.73 11.54
N THR A 50 29.39 -1.54 11.24
CA THR A 50 30.79 -1.28 10.92
C THR A 50 31.29 -0.10 11.76
N PRO A 51 32.63 0.15 11.81
CA PRO A 51 33.15 1.35 12.43
C PRO A 51 32.52 2.65 11.91
N VAL A 52 32.18 2.71 10.64
CA VAL A 52 31.49 3.86 10.03
C VAL A 52 30.09 4.04 10.59
N SER A 53 29.31 2.94 10.74
CA SER A 53 27.96 3.00 11.32
C SER A 53 27.95 3.58 12.73
N LEU A 54 29.01 3.26 13.50
CA LEU A 54 29.18 3.70 14.89
C LEU A 54 29.87 5.06 15.02
N GLY A 55 30.34 5.65 13.92
CA GLY A 55 31.07 6.92 13.97
C GLY A 55 32.42 6.83 14.67
N LEU A 56 33.10 5.67 14.62
CA LEU A 56 34.38 5.52 15.29
C LEU A 56 35.46 6.41 14.67
N PRO A 57 36.40 6.93 15.47
CA PRO A 57 37.46 7.79 14.98
C PRO A 57 38.26 7.17 13.84
N GLY A 58 38.48 7.94 12.77
CA GLY A 58 39.26 7.52 11.60
C GLY A 58 38.50 6.71 10.56
N SER A 59 37.23 6.37 10.79
CA SER A 59 36.37 5.74 9.79
C SER A 59 35.74 6.81 8.89
N LEU A 60 35.77 6.59 7.56
CA LEU A 60 35.23 7.53 6.57
C LEU A 60 34.05 6.92 5.81
N PRO A 61 32.98 7.71 5.55
CA PRO A 61 31.82 7.26 4.79
C PRO A 61 32.15 7.11 3.30
N VAL A 62 31.54 6.12 2.63
CA VAL A 62 31.58 5.93 1.18
C VAL A 62 30.16 5.71 0.68
N ILE A 63 29.72 6.54 -0.26
CA ILE A 63 28.34 6.53 -0.76
C ILE A 63 27.97 5.24 -1.50
N ASN A 64 26.80 4.71 -1.20
CA ASN A 64 26.21 3.60 -1.93
C ASN A 64 25.64 4.08 -3.27
N LYS A 65 26.25 3.67 -4.39
CA LYS A 65 25.83 4.04 -5.74
C LYS A 65 24.36 3.65 -6.01
N THR A 66 23.91 2.47 -5.57
CA THR A 66 22.54 2.00 -5.79
C THR A 66 21.51 2.93 -5.15
N ALA A 67 21.82 3.49 -3.97
CA ALA A 67 20.93 4.45 -3.32
C ALA A 67 20.79 5.75 -4.14
N VAL A 68 21.88 6.21 -4.77
CA VAL A 68 21.86 7.37 -5.68
C VAL A 68 21.03 7.06 -6.93
N ASP A 69 21.22 5.90 -7.54
CA ASP A 69 20.47 5.46 -8.71
C ASP A 69 18.96 5.38 -8.39
N TYR A 70 18.59 4.86 -7.22
CA TYR A 70 17.22 4.81 -6.73
C TYR A 70 16.62 6.20 -6.52
N ALA A 71 17.40 7.14 -5.95
CA ALA A 71 16.96 8.52 -5.78
C ALA A 71 16.72 9.21 -7.11
N ILE A 72 17.56 9.00 -8.12
CA ILE A 72 17.38 9.54 -9.47
C ILE A 72 16.10 8.98 -10.11
N LYS A 73 15.88 7.65 -10.03
CA LYS A 73 14.64 7.02 -10.55
C LYS A 73 13.40 7.59 -9.87
N LEU A 74 13.42 7.77 -8.55
CA LEU A 74 12.31 8.39 -7.83
C LEU A 74 12.11 9.84 -8.26
N GLY A 75 13.17 10.63 -8.40
CA GLY A 75 13.09 12.00 -8.89
C GLY A 75 12.46 12.10 -10.27
N LEU A 76 12.81 11.20 -11.19
CA LEU A 76 12.18 11.11 -12.51
C LEU A 76 10.68 10.83 -12.42
N ALA A 77 10.27 9.87 -11.56
CA ALA A 77 8.86 9.54 -11.35
C ALA A 77 8.06 10.68 -10.72
N LEU A 78 8.70 11.53 -9.92
CA LEU A 78 8.12 12.70 -9.26
C LEU A 78 8.29 13.98 -10.08
N HIS A 79 8.70 13.88 -11.35
CA HIS A 79 8.93 15.03 -12.25
C HIS A 79 9.86 16.08 -11.63
N CYS A 80 10.82 15.66 -10.81
CA CYS A 80 11.78 16.53 -10.16
C CYS A 80 12.86 17.02 -11.13
N GLN A 81 13.36 18.22 -10.85
CA GLN A 81 14.59 18.71 -11.45
C GLN A 81 15.77 18.00 -10.79
N ILE A 82 16.58 17.30 -11.57
CA ILE A 82 17.79 16.62 -11.08
C ILE A 82 18.98 17.51 -11.43
N PRO A 83 19.65 18.13 -10.43
CA PRO A 83 20.80 18.99 -10.68
C PRO A 83 22.02 18.18 -11.07
N GLU A 84 22.93 18.76 -11.85
CA GLU A 84 24.18 18.15 -12.23
C GLU A 84 25.10 17.85 -11.02
N TRP A 85 24.99 18.68 -9.97
CA TRP A 85 25.77 18.56 -8.75
C TRP A 85 24.87 18.50 -7.52
N SER A 86 25.12 17.49 -6.69
CA SER A 86 24.45 17.29 -5.42
C SER A 86 25.48 17.15 -4.29
N GLN A 87 25.12 17.51 -3.06
CA GLN A 87 26.04 17.56 -1.93
C GLN A 87 25.38 17.06 -0.65
N PHE A 88 26.11 16.24 0.10
CA PHE A 88 25.71 15.87 1.45
C PHE A 88 26.10 16.94 2.45
N ALA A 89 25.29 17.05 3.50
CA ALA A 89 25.47 17.94 4.63
C ALA A 89 25.26 17.17 5.94
N ARG A 90 25.90 17.67 7.00
CA ARG A 90 25.68 17.16 8.34
C ARG A 90 24.57 17.94 9.01
N LYS A 91 23.54 17.18 9.46
CA LYS A 91 22.44 17.65 10.31
C LYS A 91 22.78 17.27 11.75
N ASN A 92 23.24 18.24 12.51
CA ASN A 92 23.74 17.97 13.86
C ASN A 92 22.58 17.87 14.85
N TYR A 93 22.49 16.73 15.54
CA TYR A 93 21.65 16.58 16.72
C TYR A 93 22.16 15.45 17.61
N PHE A 94 22.00 15.63 18.91
CA PHE A 94 22.54 14.71 19.91
C PHE A 94 21.39 13.89 20.48
N TYR A 95 21.30 12.62 20.04
CA TYR A 95 20.31 11.69 20.54
C TYR A 95 20.89 10.26 20.56
N PRO A 96 20.48 9.38 21.49
CA PRO A 96 21.07 8.05 21.61
C PRO A 96 21.04 7.17 20.37
N ASP A 97 20.06 7.36 19.48
CA ASP A 97 19.93 6.61 18.23
C ASP A 97 20.81 7.15 17.07
N MET A 98 21.53 8.25 17.31
CA MET A 98 22.46 8.83 16.36
C MET A 98 23.90 8.70 16.85
N PRO A 99 24.60 7.59 16.54
CA PRO A 99 25.90 7.27 17.14
C PRO A 99 27.03 8.24 16.75
N ARG A 100 26.83 9.04 15.71
CA ARG A 100 27.80 10.06 15.24
C ARG A 100 27.49 11.46 15.74
N ASP A 101 26.41 11.66 16.49
CA ASP A 101 25.88 12.96 16.88
C ASP A 101 25.45 13.87 15.72
N TYR A 102 25.41 13.34 14.50
CA TYR A 102 24.87 13.99 13.30
C TYR A 102 24.32 12.94 12.33
N GLN A 103 23.29 13.33 11.60
CA GLN A 103 22.78 12.60 10.44
C GLN A 103 23.44 13.15 9.18
N ILE A 104 23.84 12.27 8.25
CA ILE A 104 24.25 12.70 6.93
C ILE A 104 22.99 12.80 6.06
N SER A 105 22.71 14.01 5.58
CA SER A 105 21.53 14.35 4.81
C SER A 105 21.90 15.28 3.66
N GLN A 106 20.92 15.89 3.00
CA GLN A 106 21.14 16.92 1.97
C GLN A 106 20.28 18.14 2.31
N TYR A 107 20.81 19.34 2.19
CA TYR A 107 20.11 20.56 2.55
C TYR A 107 19.88 21.48 1.36
N ASP A 108 20.89 22.25 0.93
CA ASP A 108 20.80 23.25 -0.14
C ASP A 108 21.01 22.67 -1.55
N LYS A 109 21.63 21.47 -1.65
CA LYS A 109 21.92 20.81 -2.91
C LYS A 109 21.39 19.36 -2.92
N PRO A 110 20.07 19.15 -2.86
CA PRO A 110 19.49 17.81 -2.86
C PRO A 110 19.69 17.10 -4.19
N THR A 111 19.59 15.79 -4.19
CA THR A 111 19.63 14.98 -5.42
C THR A 111 18.45 15.29 -6.33
N ASN A 112 17.29 15.61 -5.78
CA ASN A 112 16.11 15.98 -6.55
C ASN A 112 15.53 17.29 -5.98
N GLY A 113 15.42 18.31 -6.83
CA GLY A 113 14.81 19.61 -6.52
C GLY A 113 13.30 19.63 -6.76
N ASN A 114 12.81 20.80 -7.18
CA ASN A 114 11.37 20.99 -7.40
C ASN A 114 10.78 19.97 -8.38
N GLY A 115 9.59 19.49 -8.06
CA GLY A 115 8.83 18.56 -8.86
C GLY A 115 7.34 18.59 -8.55
N TYR A 116 6.63 17.57 -8.97
CA TYR A 116 5.21 17.40 -8.66
C TYR A 116 4.77 15.95 -8.79
N LEU A 117 3.64 15.63 -8.14
CA LEU A 117 2.94 14.37 -8.33
C LEU A 117 1.46 14.63 -8.56
N ASP A 118 0.92 14.15 -9.68
CA ASP A 118 -0.51 14.18 -9.96
C ASP A 118 -1.17 12.97 -9.30
N VAL A 119 -2.03 13.21 -8.31
CA VAL A 119 -2.77 12.17 -7.59
C VAL A 119 -4.22 12.13 -8.05
N GLU A 120 -4.74 10.93 -8.24
CA GLU A 120 -6.13 10.70 -8.60
C GLU A 120 -6.96 10.43 -7.34
N LEU A 121 -8.06 11.16 -7.20
CA LEU A 121 -8.97 11.06 -6.07
C LEU A 121 -10.10 10.05 -6.37
N GLU A 122 -10.90 9.71 -5.37
CA GLU A 122 -11.93 8.67 -5.50
C GLU A 122 -12.98 8.94 -6.60
N ASP A 123 -13.24 10.21 -6.91
CA ASP A 123 -14.18 10.62 -7.96
C ASP A 123 -13.52 10.76 -9.35
N GLY A 124 -12.24 10.40 -9.49
CA GLY A 124 -11.46 10.55 -10.71
C GLY A 124 -10.85 11.94 -10.92
N THR A 125 -11.10 12.89 -10.03
CA THR A 125 -10.44 14.21 -10.07
C THR A 125 -8.94 14.05 -9.86
N VAL A 126 -8.15 14.77 -10.62
CA VAL A 126 -6.70 14.79 -10.49
C VAL A 126 -6.28 16.05 -9.76
N PHE A 127 -5.51 15.89 -8.69
CA PHE A 127 -4.94 17.00 -7.93
C PHE A 127 -3.41 16.98 -8.04
N ARG A 128 -2.81 18.10 -8.36
CA ARG A 128 -1.35 18.24 -8.44
C ARG A 128 -0.77 18.63 -7.09
N VAL A 129 0.04 17.72 -6.52
CA VAL A 129 0.80 17.98 -5.29
C VAL A 129 2.18 18.48 -5.67
N PRO A 130 2.56 19.73 -5.30
CA PRO A 130 3.87 20.27 -5.58
C PRO A 130 4.91 19.69 -4.63
N ILE A 131 6.06 19.27 -5.18
CA ILE A 131 7.19 18.76 -4.41
C ILE A 131 8.27 19.83 -4.35
N GLU A 132 8.84 20.04 -3.18
CA GLU A 132 9.97 20.94 -2.99
C GLU A 132 11.29 20.25 -3.30
N ARG A 133 11.47 19.05 -2.74
CA ARG A 133 12.66 18.22 -2.93
C ARG A 133 12.40 16.78 -2.55
N ALA A 134 13.26 15.90 -3.04
CA ALA A 134 13.43 14.55 -2.54
C ALA A 134 14.93 14.29 -2.35
N HIS A 135 15.37 14.14 -1.12
CA HIS A 135 16.78 14.07 -0.79
C HIS A 135 17.14 12.78 -0.07
N ILE A 136 18.42 12.40 -0.20
CA ILE A 136 18.95 11.19 0.41
C ILE A 136 19.46 11.54 1.81
N GLU A 137 19.19 10.65 2.77
CA GLU A 137 19.77 10.71 4.11
C GLU A 137 19.96 9.29 4.68
N ASP A 138 20.72 9.15 5.76
CA ASP A 138 20.82 7.89 6.47
C ASP A 138 19.90 7.86 7.69
N ASP A 139 19.24 6.72 7.92
CA ASP A 139 18.30 6.59 9.03
C ASP A 139 19.03 6.50 10.38
N ALA A 140 18.32 6.84 11.44
CA ALA A 140 18.76 6.69 12.83
C ALA A 140 18.55 5.24 13.32
N GLY A 141 19.18 4.90 14.44
CA GLY A 141 18.93 3.66 15.16
C GLY A 141 17.50 3.58 15.70
N LYS A 142 17.17 2.46 16.28
CA LYS A 142 15.87 2.22 16.91
C LYS A 142 15.99 2.34 18.44
N ASN A 143 15.16 3.20 19.03
CA ASN A 143 15.00 3.29 20.47
C ASN A 143 13.78 2.50 20.93
N THR A 144 13.94 1.64 21.93
CA THR A 144 12.85 0.95 22.60
C THR A 144 12.83 1.36 24.06
N HIS A 145 11.76 2.05 24.48
CA HIS A 145 11.59 2.50 25.87
C HIS A 145 10.91 1.41 26.69
N VAL A 146 11.51 1.02 27.81
CA VAL A 146 11.07 -0.07 28.68
C VAL A 146 10.51 0.51 29.97
N GLY A 147 9.36 0.02 30.42
CA GLY A 147 8.71 0.44 31.69
C GLY A 147 7.79 1.66 31.56
N GLY A 148 7.84 2.41 30.45
CA GLY A 148 6.96 3.55 30.22
C GLY A 148 5.58 3.16 29.69
N ALA A 149 4.57 4.01 29.89
CA ALA A 149 3.28 3.85 29.26
C ALA A 149 3.41 4.14 27.75
N ASP A 150 2.80 3.30 26.91
CA ASP A 150 2.67 3.49 25.45
C ASP A 150 4.01 3.56 24.66
N GLY A 151 5.10 2.98 25.18
CA GLY A 151 6.40 2.98 24.50
C GLY A 151 7.07 4.35 24.38
N ARG A 152 6.64 5.35 25.16
CA ARG A 152 7.23 6.68 25.24
C ARG A 152 8.37 6.72 26.27
N ILE A 153 9.27 7.69 26.08
CA ILE A 153 10.38 7.92 27.03
C ILE A 153 9.87 8.40 28.39
N GLU A 154 8.73 9.06 28.45
CA GLU A 154 8.14 9.56 29.69
C GLU A 154 7.70 8.40 30.58
N GLY A 155 8.30 8.30 31.76
CA GLY A 155 8.05 7.20 32.68
C GLY A 155 8.78 5.90 32.37
N ALA A 156 9.65 5.88 31.38
CA ALA A 156 10.47 4.71 31.08
C ALA A 156 11.61 4.55 32.08
N ASP A 157 11.85 3.32 32.50
CA ASP A 157 12.98 2.99 33.41
C ASP A 157 14.32 3.10 32.67
N HIS A 158 14.36 2.67 31.42
CA HIS A 158 15.54 2.72 30.53
C HIS A 158 15.13 2.60 29.06
N SER A 159 16.11 2.83 28.17
CA SER A 159 15.95 2.65 26.74
C SER A 159 16.99 1.68 26.21
N LEU A 160 16.54 0.76 25.34
CA LEU A 160 17.42 -0.10 24.56
C LEU A 160 17.62 0.54 23.19
N VAL A 161 18.87 0.62 22.75
CA VAL A 161 19.23 1.20 21.45
C VAL A 161 19.75 0.10 20.54
N ASP A 162 19.13 -0.04 19.39
CA ASP A 162 19.55 -0.93 18.32
C ASP A 162 20.01 -0.13 17.11
N TYR A 163 21.30 -0.24 16.77
CA TYR A 163 21.91 0.47 15.66
C TYR A 163 21.85 -0.28 14.32
N ASN A 164 21.18 -1.45 14.23
CA ASN A 164 21.03 -2.14 12.96
C ASN A 164 20.38 -1.26 11.89
N ARG A 165 19.41 -0.41 12.29
CA ARG A 165 18.81 0.56 11.37
C ARG A 165 19.68 1.77 11.07
N ALA A 166 20.59 2.16 11.99
CA ALA A 166 21.45 3.34 11.79
C ALA A 166 22.29 3.22 10.52
N GLY A 167 22.15 4.18 9.62
CA GLY A 167 22.84 4.18 8.33
C GLY A 167 22.07 3.48 7.18
N VAL A 168 20.87 2.98 7.40
CA VAL A 168 20.00 2.48 6.32
C VAL A 168 19.69 3.64 5.36
N PRO A 169 19.80 3.46 4.03
CA PRO A 169 19.48 4.52 3.09
C PRO A 169 18.01 4.91 3.17
N LEU A 170 17.75 6.20 3.30
CA LEU A 170 16.45 6.81 3.43
C LEU A 170 16.29 7.92 2.39
N ILE A 171 15.12 8.07 1.79
CA ILE A 171 14.75 9.25 1.02
C ILE A 171 13.63 9.98 1.75
N GLU A 172 13.82 11.28 1.97
CA GLU A 172 12.79 12.18 2.44
C GLU A 172 12.24 12.98 1.27
N ILE A 173 10.91 12.87 1.06
CA ILE A 173 10.18 13.61 0.03
C ILE A 173 9.39 14.71 0.72
N VAL A 174 9.73 15.96 0.46
CA VAL A 174 9.11 17.14 1.07
C VAL A 174 8.21 17.82 0.05
N THR A 175 6.94 18.02 0.40
CA THR A 175 6.04 18.82 -0.43
C THR A 175 6.20 20.30 -0.14
N LYS A 176 5.93 21.14 -1.14
CA LYS A 176 5.61 22.56 -0.86
C LYS A 176 4.28 22.63 -0.10
N PRO A 177 3.95 23.78 0.50
CA PRO A 177 2.61 23.99 1.02
C PRO A 177 1.55 23.65 -0.03
N ILE A 178 0.62 22.78 0.33
CA ILE A 178 -0.48 22.33 -0.54
C ILE A 178 -1.68 23.21 -0.22
N GLU A 179 -2.11 23.95 -1.21
CA GLU A 179 -3.19 24.93 -1.16
C GLU A 179 -4.37 24.51 -2.04
N GLY A 180 -5.54 25.13 -1.83
CA GLY A 180 -6.71 24.90 -2.67
C GLY A 180 -7.36 23.53 -2.49
N ALA A 181 -6.95 22.77 -1.50
CA ALA A 181 -7.50 21.46 -1.17
C ALA A 181 -8.89 21.52 -0.51
N GLY A 182 -9.16 22.60 0.22
CA GLY A 182 -10.41 22.80 0.93
C GLY A 182 -10.75 21.63 1.87
N ASP A 183 -11.98 21.16 1.77
CA ASP A 183 -12.49 20.02 2.54
C ASP A 183 -11.96 18.65 2.06
N ARG A 184 -11.26 18.61 0.91
CA ARG A 184 -10.63 17.39 0.37
C ARG A 184 -9.19 17.20 0.86
N ALA A 185 -8.64 18.05 1.70
CA ALA A 185 -7.26 17.96 2.18
C ALA A 185 -6.90 16.56 2.74
N PRO A 186 -7.73 15.89 3.57
CA PRO A 186 -7.43 14.54 4.05
C PRO A 186 -7.36 13.50 2.92
N GLU A 187 -8.29 13.55 1.96
CA GLU A 187 -8.34 12.64 0.82
C GLU A 187 -7.10 12.80 -0.08
N ILE A 188 -6.73 14.05 -0.37
CA ILE A 188 -5.55 14.36 -1.19
C ILE A 188 -4.28 13.83 -0.53
N ALA A 189 -4.13 14.02 0.78
CA ALA A 189 -2.97 13.52 1.50
C ALA A 189 -2.88 11.98 1.50
N GLY A 190 -4.01 11.30 1.75
CA GLY A 190 -4.08 9.85 1.66
C GLY A 190 -3.77 9.32 0.26
N ALA A 191 -4.30 9.97 -0.78
CA ALA A 191 -4.04 9.63 -2.18
C ALA A 191 -2.55 9.85 -2.54
N TYR A 192 -1.94 10.95 -2.07
CA TYR A 192 -0.53 11.23 -2.29
C TYR A 192 0.37 10.15 -1.71
N VAL A 193 0.19 9.80 -0.44
CA VAL A 193 1.07 8.80 0.21
C VAL A 193 0.87 7.41 -0.39
N ARG A 194 -0.37 7.05 -0.79
CA ARG A 194 -0.64 5.83 -1.57
C ARG A 194 0.09 5.84 -2.92
N ALA A 195 0.05 6.97 -3.64
CA ALA A 195 0.74 7.10 -4.92
C ALA A 195 2.28 6.98 -4.78
N ILE A 196 2.88 7.57 -3.73
CA ILE A 196 4.31 7.38 -3.42
C ILE A 196 4.62 5.89 -3.18
N ARG A 197 3.83 5.19 -2.34
CA ARG A 197 3.99 3.75 -2.11
C ARG A 197 3.98 2.97 -3.42
N ASP A 198 2.99 3.21 -4.25
CA ASP A 198 2.83 2.49 -5.51
C ASP A 198 4.01 2.76 -6.46
N ILE A 199 4.51 4.00 -6.51
CA ILE A 199 5.67 4.39 -7.31
C ILE A 199 6.94 3.66 -6.83
N VAL A 200 7.26 3.72 -5.54
CA VAL A 200 8.50 3.13 -5.03
C VAL A 200 8.51 1.59 -5.12
N ARG A 201 7.32 0.96 -5.02
CA ARG A 201 7.15 -0.47 -5.29
C ARG A 201 7.34 -0.78 -6.79
N ALA A 202 6.71 -0.02 -7.68
CA ALA A 202 6.86 -0.22 -9.13
C ALA A 202 8.30 -0.02 -9.60
N LEU A 203 9.03 0.93 -9.01
CA LEU A 203 10.46 1.13 -9.25
C LEU A 203 11.34 0.05 -8.63
N ASN A 204 10.79 -0.81 -7.77
CA ASN A 204 11.50 -1.82 -6.99
C ASN A 204 12.66 -1.21 -6.15
N ILE A 205 12.42 -0.04 -5.55
CA ILE A 205 13.41 0.67 -4.73
C ILE A 205 13.10 0.63 -3.23
N SER A 206 11.89 0.20 -2.86
CA SER A 206 11.46 0.02 -1.47
C SER A 206 10.32 -1.00 -1.38
N HIS A 207 10.27 -1.73 -0.28
CA HIS A 207 9.10 -2.56 0.05
C HIS A 207 7.90 -1.71 0.48
N ALA A 208 8.13 -0.49 0.97
CA ALA A 208 7.15 0.50 1.38
C ALA A 208 6.05 -0.06 2.30
N ARG A 209 6.44 -0.87 3.29
CA ARG A 209 5.56 -1.44 4.31
C ARG A 209 5.51 -0.50 5.51
N MET A 210 4.38 0.21 5.66
CA MET A 210 4.22 1.18 6.75
C MET A 210 4.24 0.50 8.13
N GLU A 211 3.69 -0.70 8.23
CA GLU A 211 3.68 -1.52 9.44
C GLU A 211 5.07 -1.98 9.89
N GLN A 212 6.03 -2.05 8.98
CA GLN A 212 7.44 -2.36 9.28
C GLN A 212 8.30 -1.10 9.45
N GLY A 213 7.70 0.10 9.25
CA GLY A 213 8.42 1.36 9.33
C GLY A 213 9.25 1.72 8.09
N ASN A 214 9.19 0.93 7.00
CA ASN A 214 9.90 1.24 5.76
C ASN A 214 9.36 2.49 5.04
N MET A 215 8.16 2.92 5.41
CA MET A 215 7.55 4.14 4.94
C MET A 215 6.81 4.81 6.09
N ARG A 216 7.00 6.12 6.27
CA ARG A 216 6.32 6.94 7.27
C ARG A 216 6.05 8.32 6.71
N ALA A 217 5.06 9.01 7.26
CA ALA A 217 4.78 10.38 6.88
C ALA A 217 4.63 11.27 8.12
N ASP A 218 5.18 12.47 8.01
CA ASP A 218 4.97 13.57 8.94
C ASP A 218 4.00 14.56 8.27
N VAL A 219 3.03 15.03 9.04
CA VAL A 219 1.92 15.84 8.54
C VAL A 219 2.01 17.24 9.13
N ASN A 220 2.13 18.25 8.29
CA ASN A 220 2.07 19.68 8.66
C ASN A 220 0.70 20.24 8.31
N VAL A 221 0.03 20.93 9.25
CA VAL A 221 -1.27 21.57 9.02
C VAL A 221 -1.23 22.98 9.55
N SER A 222 -1.74 23.93 8.77
CA SER A 222 -2.02 25.30 9.20
C SER A 222 -3.34 25.79 8.60
N LEU A 223 -3.97 26.74 9.27
CA LEU A 223 -5.20 27.40 8.82
C LEU A 223 -4.95 28.91 8.67
N ARG A 224 -5.54 29.50 7.64
CA ARG A 224 -5.56 30.95 7.43
C ARG A 224 -6.97 31.45 7.14
N PRO A 225 -7.27 32.73 7.37
CA PRO A 225 -8.62 33.26 7.18
C PRO A 225 -9.13 33.23 5.74
N SER A 226 -8.23 33.31 4.77
CA SER A 226 -8.54 33.30 3.33
C SER A 226 -7.31 32.87 2.51
N PRO A 227 -7.45 32.46 1.25
CA PRO A 227 -6.33 32.11 0.37
C PRO A 227 -5.30 33.21 0.18
N ASP A 228 -5.71 34.48 0.28
CA ASP A 228 -4.84 35.66 0.12
C ASP A 228 -4.14 36.09 1.42
N ALA A 229 -4.52 35.51 2.56
CA ALA A 229 -3.90 35.82 3.84
C ALA A 229 -2.53 35.10 3.98
N PRO A 230 -1.60 35.64 4.78
CA PRO A 230 -0.38 34.97 5.14
C PRO A 230 -0.65 33.58 5.74
N TYR A 231 0.31 32.64 5.57
CA TYR A 231 0.21 31.33 6.19
C TYR A 231 0.05 31.44 7.71
N GLY A 232 -0.84 30.65 8.25
CA GLY A 232 -0.98 30.47 9.69
C GLY A 232 0.19 29.66 10.29
N THR A 233 0.32 29.70 11.60
CA THR A 233 1.28 28.86 12.32
C THR A 233 0.95 27.38 12.11
N ARG A 234 1.92 26.60 11.67
CA ARG A 234 1.77 25.17 11.44
C ARG A 234 2.01 24.34 12.70
N SER A 235 1.26 23.26 12.87
CA SER A 235 1.61 22.17 13.75
C SER A 235 2.06 20.96 12.93
N GLU A 236 3.06 20.26 13.42
CA GLU A 236 3.61 19.05 12.79
C GLU A 236 3.17 17.82 13.59
N THR A 237 2.58 16.84 12.93
CA THR A 237 2.27 15.54 13.56
C THR A 237 3.20 14.50 12.98
N LYS A 238 4.01 13.88 13.85
CA LYS A 238 5.06 12.94 13.46
C LYS A 238 4.61 11.48 13.48
N ASN A 239 5.31 10.68 12.64
CA ASN A 239 5.26 9.22 12.64
C ASN A 239 3.84 8.66 12.45
N VAL A 240 3.11 9.18 11.47
CA VAL A 240 1.81 8.62 11.10
C VAL A 240 2.02 7.43 10.19
N ASN A 241 1.75 6.22 10.68
CA ASN A 241 2.14 4.95 10.07
C ASN A 241 0.99 4.24 9.33
N SER A 242 -0.05 4.96 8.93
CA SER A 242 -1.14 4.41 8.12
C SER A 242 -1.79 5.48 7.24
N PHE A 243 -2.27 5.10 6.06
CA PHE A 243 -2.97 6.03 5.14
C PHE A 243 -4.20 6.64 5.82
N ARG A 244 -4.98 5.82 6.50
CA ARG A 244 -6.16 6.26 7.25
C ARG A 244 -5.78 7.15 8.43
N GLY A 245 -4.65 6.88 9.09
CA GLY A 245 -4.09 7.72 10.14
C GLY A 245 -3.74 9.11 9.62
N ILE A 246 -3.13 9.22 8.43
CA ILE A 246 -2.80 10.50 7.78
C ILE A 246 -4.07 11.32 7.53
N GLU A 247 -5.09 10.71 6.91
CA GLU A 247 -6.36 11.36 6.63
C GLU A 247 -7.03 11.88 7.92
N LYS A 248 -7.07 11.05 8.97
CA LYS A 248 -7.66 11.40 10.26
C LYS A 248 -6.86 12.45 11.03
N THR A 249 -5.54 12.39 10.94
CA THR A 249 -4.65 13.40 11.55
C THR A 249 -4.94 14.78 10.97
N ILE A 250 -5.01 14.90 9.64
CA ILE A 250 -5.33 16.18 8.99
C ILE A 250 -6.72 16.67 9.39
N GLN A 251 -7.70 15.76 9.35
CA GLN A 251 -9.06 16.09 9.76
C GLN A 251 -9.15 16.56 11.23
N TYR A 252 -8.42 15.91 12.11
CA TYR A 252 -8.37 16.27 13.53
C TYR A 252 -7.71 17.63 13.72
N GLU A 253 -6.54 17.87 13.12
CA GLU A 253 -5.78 19.11 13.25
C GLU A 253 -6.54 20.32 12.69
N ILE A 254 -7.21 20.19 11.56
CA ILE A 254 -8.09 21.23 11.02
C ILE A 254 -9.18 21.60 12.04
N ARG A 255 -9.85 20.63 12.63
CA ARG A 255 -10.91 20.85 13.62
C ARG A 255 -10.39 21.47 14.91
N ARG A 256 -9.22 21.04 15.37
CA ARG A 256 -8.56 21.52 16.57
C ARG A 256 -8.11 22.98 16.41
N GLN A 257 -7.38 23.26 15.35
CA GLN A 257 -6.87 24.59 15.06
C GLN A 257 -8.02 25.60 14.85
N ALA A 258 -9.05 25.22 14.09
CA ALA A 258 -10.21 26.06 13.86
C ALA A 258 -10.92 26.43 15.19
N ALA A 259 -11.09 25.48 16.12
CA ALA A 259 -11.68 25.74 17.42
C ALA A 259 -10.82 26.66 18.28
N ARG A 260 -9.48 26.52 18.24
CA ARG A 260 -8.57 27.40 18.98
C ARG A 260 -8.59 28.84 18.44
N LEU A 261 -8.52 28.97 17.12
CA LEU A 261 -8.59 30.30 16.45
C LEU A 261 -9.93 31.01 16.74
N ASP A 262 -11.05 30.25 16.76
CA ASP A 262 -12.37 30.78 17.12
C ASP A 262 -12.46 31.26 18.57
N ASP A 263 -11.75 30.58 19.47
CA ASP A 263 -11.63 30.97 20.88
C ASP A 263 -10.62 32.13 21.08
N GLY A 264 -10.04 32.69 20.01
CA GLY A 264 -9.01 33.73 20.08
C GLY A 264 -7.66 33.28 20.61
N LYS A 265 -7.38 31.98 20.56
CA LYS A 265 -6.12 31.36 21.01
C LYS A 265 -5.17 31.18 19.85
N GLU A 266 -3.90 31.43 20.10
CA GLU A 266 -2.85 31.17 19.11
C GLU A 266 -2.58 29.71 18.87
N ILE A 267 -2.19 29.36 17.65
CA ILE A 267 -1.63 28.05 17.31
C ILE A 267 -0.13 28.11 17.61
N LEU A 268 0.37 27.12 18.35
CA LEU A 268 1.78 27.00 18.65
C LEU A 268 2.48 26.18 17.57
N GLN A 269 3.70 26.57 17.23
CA GLN A 269 4.59 25.80 16.38
C GLN A 269 5.16 24.65 17.22
N GLU A 270 4.46 23.53 17.22
CA GLU A 270 4.77 22.37 18.05
C GLU A 270 4.80 21.08 17.24
N THR A 271 5.60 20.13 17.70
CA THR A 271 5.49 18.74 17.25
C THR A 271 4.39 18.06 18.06
N ARG A 272 3.52 17.34 17.35
CA ARG A 272 2.44 16.54 17.93
C ARG A 272 2.65 15.06 17.59
N HIS A 273 1.94 14.18 18.27
CA HIS A 273 1.94 12.74 18.01
C HIS A 273 0.51 12.25 17.84
N TRP A 274 0.29 11.46 16.79
CA TRP A 274 -0.99 10.81 16.54
C TRP A 274 -1.15 9.60 17.47
N ASP A 275 -2.32 9.47 18.08
CA ASP A 275 -2.72 8.30 18.86
C ASP A 275 -3.86 7.59 18.12
N GLU A 276 -3.56 6.40 17.59
CA GLU A 276 -4.51 5.63 16.78
C GLU A 276 -5.68 5.09 17.61
N ALA A 277 -5.49 4.80 18.91
CA ALA A 277 -6.53 4.26 19.77
C ALA A 277 -7.58 5.32 20.13
N THR A 278 -7.13 6.53 20.46
CA THR A 278 -8.03 7.66 20.80
C THR A 278 -8.41 8.51 19.60
N GLN A 279 -7.72 8.37 18.47
CA GLN A 279 -7.87 9.18 17.25
C GLN A 279 -7.73 10.69 17.52
N THR A 280 -6.72 11.03 18.32
CA THR A 280 -6.38 12.41 18.70
C THR A 280 -4.91 12.67 18.50
N THR A 281 -4.51 13.95 18.46
CA THR A 281 -3.12 14.33 18.55
C THR A 281 -2.81 14.85 19.96
N ALA A 282 -1.64 14.49 20.48
CA ALA A 282 -1.13 15.01 21.74
C ALA A 282 0.05 15.96 21.48
N GLY A 283 0.09 17.11 22.17
CA GLY A 283 1.21 18.05 22.09
C GLY A 283 2.50 17.43 22.61
N GLY A 284 3.59 17.65 21.89
CA GLY A 284 4.95 17.29 22.28
C GLY A 284 5.78 18.54 22.59
N ARG A 285 7.05 18.51 22.17
CA ARG A 285 7.95 19.66 22.35
C ARG A 285 7.64 20.78 21.36
N LEU A 286 7.99 22.01 21.71
CA LEU A 286 8.04 23.12 20.76
C LEU A 286 9.07 22.78 19.67
N LYS A 287 8.74 23.10 18.41
CA LYS A 287 9.60 22.77 17.27
C LYS A 287 10.82 23.67 17.28
N SER A 288 12.00 23.05 17.10
CA SER A 288 13.26 23.75 16.85
C SER A 288 13.32 24.20 15.39
N ASP A 289 13.90 25.35 15.12
CA ASP A 289 14.10 25.83 13.76
C ASP A 289 15.26 25.11 13.06
N ALA A 290 15.34 25.20 11.72
CA ALA A 290 16.42 24.58 10.93
C ALA A 290 17.83 25.05 11.37
N ASP A 291 17.93 26.26 11.89
CA ASP A 291 19.17 26.86 12.42
C ASP A 291 19.72 26.09 13.62
N ASP A 292 18.87 25.38 14.36
CA ASP A 292 19.31 24.56 15.49
C ASP A 292 20.14 23.35 15.08
N TYR A 293 19.92 22.82 13.85
CA TYR A 293 20.68 21.71 13.31
C TYR A 293 22.05 22.11 12.77
N ARG A 294 22.33 23.38 12.61
CA ARG A 294 23.65 23.91 12.18
C ARG A 294 24.22 23.14 10.99
N TYR A 295 23.42 23.04 9.90
CA TYR A 295 23.83 22.35 8.68
C TYR A 295 25.13 22.92 8.11
N PHE A 296 26.04 22.01 7.71
CA PHE A 296 27.22 22.36 6.92
C PHE A 296 27.56 21.21 5.97
N PRO A 297 28.25 21.49 4.85
CA PRO A 297 28.68 20.44 3.93
C PRO A 297 29.50 19.37 4.62
N ASP A 298 29.22 18.08 4.34
CA ASP A 298 29.99 17.00 4.91
C ASP A 298 31.42 17.01 4.34
N PRO A 299 32.48 17.18 5.17
CA PRO A 299 33.86 17.29 4.69
C PRO A 299 34.45 15.97 4.22
N ASP A 300 33.85 14.84 4.58
CA ASP A 300 34.34 13.50 4.23
C ASP A 300 33.71 12.95 2.95
N LEU A 301 32.71 13.64 2.40
CA LEU A 301 32.01 13.25 1.17
C LEU A 301 32.22 14.29 0.06
N VAL A 302 32.69 13.82 -1.07
CA VAL A 302 32.78 14.66 -2.28
C VAL A 302 31.40 14.95 -2.86
N MET A 303 31.27 16.05 -3.62
CA MET A 303 30.06 16.33 -4.35
C MET A 303 29.75 15.23 -5.35
N LEU A 304 28.48 14.87 -5.46
CA LEU A 304 28.00 13.93 -6.47
C LEU A 304 27.86 14.65 -7.81
N HIS A 305 28.49 14.12 -8.83
CA HIS A 305 28.32 14.56 -10.22
C HIS A 305 27.33 13.65 -10.92
N ILE A 306 26.13 14.15 -11.20
CA ILE A 306 25.04 13.42 -11.87
C ILE A 306 24.99 13.88 -13.32
N THR A 307 25.58 13.09 -14.23
CA THR A 307 25.66 13.47 -15.64
C THR A 307 24.30 13.26 -16.35
N LYS A 308 24.10 13.98 -17.44
CA LYS A 308 22.89 13.81 -18.28
C LYS A 308 22.78 12.40 -18.85
N GLU A 309 23.91 11.81 -19.22
CA GLU A 309 24.00 10.44 -19.73
C GLU A 309 23.49 9.44 -18.66
N HIS A 310 23.89 9.63 -17.40
CA HIS A 310 23.43 8.79 -16.30
C HIS A 310 21.93 8.94 -16.03
N ILE A 311 21.41 10.16 -16.12
CA ILE A 311 19.95 10.41 -16.00
C ILE A 311 19.19 9.68 -17.13
N GLU A 312 19.66 9.77 -18.39
CA GLU A 312 19.01 9.07 -19.50
C GLU A 312 19.13 7.54 -19.37
N GLU A 313 20.26 7.02 -18.84
CA GLU A 313 20.39 5.60 -18.50
C GLU A 313 19.33 5.17 -17.46
N MET A 314 19.15 5.92 -16.38
CA MET A 314 18.14 5.63 -15.37
C MET A 314 16.72 5.73 -15.95
N LYS A 315 16.45 6.71 -16.78
CA LYS A 315 15.17 6.90 -17.45
C LYS A 315 14.82 5.73 -18.39
N ALA A 316 15.81 5.19 -19.11
CA ALA A 316 15.62 4.02 -19.97
C ALA A 316 15.28 2.74 -19.19
N GLN A 317 15.60 2.70 -17.91
CA GLN A 317 15.27 1.58 -17.01
C GLN A 317 13.95 1.77 -16.26
N MET A 318 13.24 2.89 -16.46
CA MET A 318 11.97 3.15 -15.77
C MET A 318 10.89 2.17 -16.24
N PRO A 319 10.18 1.51 -15.32
CA PRO A 319 8.99 0.74 -15.69
C PRO A 319 7.84 1.66 -16.07
N GLU A 320 6.77 1.08 -16.58
CA GLU A 320 5.50 1.79 -16.71
C GLU A 320 5.01 2.28 -15.34
N MET A 321 4.68 3.57 -15.22
CA MET A 321 4.27 4.14 -13.94
C MET A 321 2.89 3.63 -13.49
N PRO A 322 2.62 3.52 -12.19
CA PRO A 322 1.40 2.90 -11.68
C PRO A 322 0.11 3.52 -12.20
N ARG A 323 0.05 4.84 -12.37
CA ARG A 323 -1.14 5.52 -12.91
C ARG A 323 -1.35 5.18 -14.38
N GLU A 324 -0.30 5.20 -15.18
CA GLU A 324 -0.35 4.86 -16.62
C GLU A 324 -0.77 3.39 -16.79
N ARG A 325 -0.15 2.50 -16.00
CA ARG A 325 -0.49 1.08 -15.97
C ARG A 325 -1.97 0.85 -15.61
N ARG A 326 -2.47 1.51 -14.57
CA ARG A 326 -3.88 1.41 -14.19
C ARG A 326 -4.81 1.86 -15.32
N ASN A 327 -4.51 2.99 -15.95
CA ASN A 327 -5.32 3.52 -17.05
C ASN A 327 -5.29 2.57 -18.26
N ARG A 328 -4.14 2.04 -18.61
CA ARG A 328 -3.99 1.05 -19.68
C ARG A 328 -4.81 -0.20 -19.39
N LEU A 329 -4.59 -0.83 -18.22
CA LEU A 329 -5.29 -2.06 -17.85
C LEU A 329 -6.80 -1.86 -17.69
N LYS A 330 -7.24 -0.72 -17.16
CA LYS A 330 -8.65 -0.37 -17.11
C LYS A 330 -9.29 -0.33 -18.51
N SER A 331 -8.60 0.29 -19.47
CA SER A 331 -9.04 0.36 -20.87
C SER A 331 -9.01 -1.02 -21.54
N GLU A 332 -7.91 -1.75 -21.44
CA GLU A 332 -7.73 -3.07 -22.05
C GLU A 332 -8.75 -4.10 -21.54
N TRP A 333 -9.05 -4.07 -20.25
CA TRP A 333 -9.96 -5.01 -19.61
C TRP A 333 -11.43 -4.54 -19.58
N GLY A 334 -11.71 -3.31 -20.04
CA GLY A 334 -13.05 -2.73 -20.07
C GLY A 334 -13.64 -2.55 -18.66
N LEU A 335 -12.82 -2.16 -17.69
CA LEU A 335 -13.23 -2.02 -16.29
C LEU A 335 -13.82 -0.62 -16.01
N SER A 336 -14.82 -0.58 -15.15
CA SER A 336 -15.26 0.66 -14.50
C SER A 336 -14.29 1.14 -13.43
N ASP A 337 -14.38 2.42 -13.01
CA ASP A 337 -13.58 2.96 -11.91
C ASP A 337 -13.78 2.18 -10.62
N LEU A 338 -15.02 1.80 -10.32
CA LEU A 338 -15.34 0.98 -9.15
C LEU A 338 -14.62 -0.37 -9.19
N GLN A 339 -14.63 -1.04 -10.34
CA GLN A 339 -13.97 -2.34 -10.49
C GLN A 339 -12.45 -2.25 -10.36
N MET A 340 -11.84 -1.19 -10.91
CA MET A 340 -10.39 -0.95 -10.75
C MET A 340 -10.07 -0.65 -9.29
N ARG A 341 -10.87 0.16 -8.61
CA ARG A 341 -10.72 0.46 -7.19
C ARG A 341 -10.82 -0.80 -6.30
N ASP A 342 -11.76 -1.70 -6.60
CA ASP A 342 -11.87 -2.96 -5.88
C ASP A 342 -10.61 -3.81 -6.03
N ILE A 343 -10.01 -3.84 -7.22
CA ILE A 343 -8.74 -4.53 -7.50
C ILE A 343 -7.59 -3.93 -6.67
N LEU A 344 -7.49 -2.59 -6.67
CA LEU A 344 -6.44 -1.88 -5.94
C LEU A 344 -6.58 -2.03 -4.42
N ASN A 345 -7.80 -1.97 -3.90
CA ASN A 345 -8.08 -2.15 -2.47
C ASN A 345 -7.76 -3.56 -1.97
N ALA A 346 -7.84 -4.55 -2.85
CA ALA A 346 -7.48 -5.93 -2.56
C ALA A 346 -5.97 -6.23 -2.79
N ASP A 347 -5.19 -5.25 -3.22
CA ASP A 347 -3.78 -5.40 -3.65
C ASP A 347 -3.59 -6.53 -4.69
N ALA A 348 -4.56 -6.67 -5.62
CA ALA A 348 -4.67 -7.81 -6.54
C ALA A 348 -4.27 -7.48 -7.99
N LEU A 349 -3.81 -6.25 -8.28
CA LEU A 349 -3.58 -5.83 -9.66
C LEU A 349 -2.48 -6.66 -10.35
N ASP A 350 -1.38 -6.91 -9.66
CA ASP A 350 -0.26 -7.68 -10.18
C ASP A 350 -0.68 -9.13 -10.45
N LEU A 351 -1.37 -9.75 -9.48
CA LEU A 351 -1.85 -11.13 -9.59
C LEU A 351 -2.85 -11.30 -10.75
N ILE A 352 -3.76 -10.33 -10.94
CA ILE A 352 -4.72 -10.36 -12.05
C ILE A 352 -4.00 -10.18 -13.38
N GLU A 353 -3.07 -9.22 -13.50
CA GLU A 353 -2.32 -8.99 -14.74
C GLU A 353 -1.48 -10.20 -15.12
N GLU A 354 -0.79 -10.83 -14.17
CA GLU A 354 -0.03 -12.06 -14.41
C GLU A 354 -0.93 -13.22 -14.81
N THR A 355 -2.09 -13.36 -14.20
CA THR A 355 -3.09 -14.38 -14.58
C THR A 355 -3.59 -14.15 -16.02
N VAL A 356 -3.79 -12.90 -16.41
CA VAL A 356 -4.17 -12.56 -17.80
C VAL A 356 -3.02 -12.85 -18.77
N LYS A 357 -1.77 -12.50 -18.41
CA LYS A 357 -0.58 -12.86 -19.21
C LYS A 357 -0.42 -14.36 -19.36
N ALA A 358 -0.82 -15.15 -18.36
CA ALA A 358 -0.84 -16.61 -18.42
C ALA A 358 -2.01 -17.19 -19.25
N GLY A 359 -2.89 -16.32 -19.80
CA GLY A 359 -3.91 -16.70 -20.79
C GLY A 359 -5.36 -16.69 -20.31
N ALA A 360 -5.64 -16.26 -19.08
CA ALA A 360 -7.00 -16.09 -18.59
C ALA A 360 -7.64 -14.78 -19.12
N LYS A 361 -8.99 -14.74 -19.10
CA LYS A 361 -9.71 -13.50 -19.31
C LYS A 361 -9.70 -12.67 -18.02
N ALA A 362 -9.55 -11.34 -18.12
CA ALA A 362 -9.52 -10.43 -16.98
C ALA A 362 -10.73 -10.58 -16.03
N ALA A 363 -11.92 -10.82 -16.58
CA ALA A 363 -13.14 -11.03 -15.80
C ALA A 363 -13.06 -12.31 -14.93
N GLY A 364 -12.51 -13.41 -15.47
CA GLY A 364 -12.29 -14.66 -14.74
C GLY A 364 -11.21 -14.51 -13.67
N ALA A 365 -10.05 -13.96 -14.03
CA ALA A 365 -8.97 -13.69 -13.08
C ALA A 365 -9.48 -12.84 -11.90
N ARG A 366 -10.18 -11.74 -12.18
CA ARG A 366 -10.78 -10.89 -11.16
C ARG A 366 -11.79 -11.64 -10.27
N LYS A 367 -12.66 -12.48 -10.85
CA LYS A 367 -13.62 -13.29 -10.09
C LYS A 367 -12.92 -14.16 -9.05
N TRP A 368 -11.80 -14.80 -9.41
CA TRP A 368 -11.05 -15.66 -8.50
C TRP A 368 -10.32 -14.86 -7.43
N TRP A 369 -9.50 -13.89 -7.82
CA TRP A 369 -8.67 -13.13 -6.89
C TRP A 369 -9.48 -12.29 -5.92
N LEU A 370 -10.55 -11.61 -6.36
CA LEU A 370 -11.40 -10.79 -5.47
C LEU A 370 -12.51 -11.59 -4.78
N GLY A 371 -12.75 -12.82 -5.17
CA GLY A 371 -13.79 -13.68 -4.59
C GLY A 371 -13.25 -14.74 -3.65
N GLU A 372 -13.08 -15.94 -4.19
CA GLU A 372 -12.71 -17.13 -3.42
C GLU A 372 -11.34 -16.98 -2.73
N LEU A 373 -10.33 -16.48 -3.45
CA LEU A 373 -8.97 -16.34 -2.93
C LEU A 373 -8.86 -15.25 -1.88
N SER A 374 -9.52 -14.09 -2.07
CA SER A 374 -9.59 -13.06 -1.02
C SER A 374 -10.27 -13.57 0.26
N ARG A 375 -11.33 -14.37 0.12
CA ARG A 375 -11.99 -14.97 1.28
C ARG A 375 -11.04 -15.92 2.03
N GLU A 376 -10.27 -16.73 1.31
CA GLU A 376 -9.30 -17.65 1.89
C GLU A 376 -8.14 -16.94 2.57
N ALA A 377 -7.59 -15.90 1.92
CA ALA A 377 -6.53 -15.05 2.49
C ALA A 377 -6.98 -14.40 3.80
N ASN A 378 -8.17 -13.80 3.80
CA ASN A 378 -8.76 -13.18 5.00
C ASN A 378 -8.99 -14.20 6.12
N ALA A 379 -9.45 -15.42 5.80
CA ALA A 379 -9.67 -16.48 6.78
C ALA A 379 -8.37 -16.96 7.43
N LYS A 380 -7.25 -16.91 6.69
CA LYS A 380 -5.91 -17.28 7.18
C LYS A 380 -5.14 -16.09 7.79
N GLY A 381 -5.62 -14.86 7.61
CA GLY A 381 -4.93 -13.65 8.05
C GLY A 381 -3.63 -13.38 7.28
N VAL A 382 -3.57 -13.75 6.00
CA VAL A 382 -2.41 -13.57 5.12
C VAL A 382 -2.77 -12.70 3.92
N SER A 383 -1.78 -12.18 3.19
CA SER A 383 -2.00 -11.48 1.92
C SER A 383 -2.35 -12.46 0.79
N LEU A 384 -2.88 -11.94 -0.34
CA LEU A 384 -3.17 -12.76 -1.52
C LEU A 384 -1.91 -13.42 -2.10
N GLU A 385 -0.77 -12.72 -2.06
CA GLU A 385 0.51 -13.20 -2.57
C GLU A 385 1.09 -14.36 -1.74
N GLU A 386 0.69 -14.46 -0.46
CA GLU A 386 1.14 -15.53 0.45
C GLU A 386 0.31 -16.82 0.33
N LEU A 387 -0.75 -16.81 -0.46
CA LEU A 387 -1.52 -18.03 -0.72
C LEU A 387 -0.69 -19.00 -1.56
N PRO A 388 -0.76 -20.32 -1.27
CA PRO A 388 -0.06 -21.36 -2.04
C PRO A 388 -0.76 -21.69 -3.38
N ILE A 389 -1.04 -20.65 -4.17
CA ILE A 389 -1.60 -20.74 -5.53
C ILE A 389 -1.00 -19.62 -6.37
N THR A 390 -0.60 -19.94 -7.59
CA THR A 390 0.05 -18.98 -8.49
C THR A 390 -0.95 -18.40 -9.51
N PRO A 391 -0.64 -17.22 -10.12
CA PRO A 391 -1.39 -16.71 -11.26
C PRO A 391 -1.52 -17.70 -12.41
N ALA A 392 -0.51 -18.53 -12.65
CA ALA A 392 -0.54 -19.58 -13.67
C ALA A 392 -1.58 -20.68 -13.35
N ASP A 393 -1.68 -21.08 -12.07
CA ASP A 393 -2.70 -22.07 -11.64
C ASP A 393 -4.11 -21.51 -11.84
N VAL A 394 -4.34 -20.25 -11.48
CA VAL A 394 -5.65 -19.60 -11.70
C VAL A 394 -5.97 -19.52 -13.19
N ALA A 395 -5.00 -19.22 -14.04
CA ALA A 395 -5.18 -19.21 -15.49
C ALA A 395 -5.50 -20.60 -16.04
N GLU A 396 -4.88 -21.65 -15.51
CA GLU A 396 -5.16 -23.04 -15.88
C GLU A 396 -6.58 -23.45 -15.49
N VAL A 397 -7.05 -23.08 -14.28
CA VAL A 397 -8.44 -23.32 -13.85
C VAL A 397 -9.42 -22.61 -14.81
N GLU A 398 -9.19 -21.36 -15.18
CA GLU A 398 -10.02 -20.64 -16.15
C GLU A 398 -10.02 -21.30 -17.53
N LYS A 399 -8.89 -21.83 -17.98
CA LYS A 399 -8.78 -22.61 -19.23
C LYS A 399 -9.58 -23.91 -19.16
N LEU A 400 -9.56 -24.59 -18.03
CA LEU A 400 -10.35 -25.81 -17.83
C LEU A 400 -11.85 -25.54 -17.83
N ILE A 401 -12.28 -24.39 -17.26
CA ILE A 401 -13.67 -23.92 -17.33
C ILE A 401 -14.04 -23.57 -18.78
N ALA A 402 -13.22 -22.79 -19.46
CA ALA A 402 -13.49 -22.34 -20.82
C ALA A 402 -13.56 -23.48 -21.83
N SER A 403 -12.79 -24.56 -21.60
CA SER A 403 -12.82 -25.79 -22.43
C SER A 403 -13.99 -26.73 -22.10
N GLY A 404 -14.81 -26.40 -21.09
CA GLY A 404 -15.93 -27.25 -20.68
C GLY A 404 -15.52 -28.48 -19.86
N LYS A 405 -14.25 -28.59 -19.43
CA LYS A 405 -13.77 -29.71 -18.59
C LYS A 405 -14.23 -29.57 -17.14
N LEU A 406 -14.38 -28.36 -16.65
CA LEU A 406 -14.87 -28.08 -15.30
C LEU A 406 -16.07 -27.14 -15.34
N ASN A 407 -17.02 -27.37 -14.44
CA ASN A 407 -18.02 -26.39 -14.07
C ASN A 407 -17.56 -25.57 -12.87
N ASP A 408 -18.30 -24.49 -12.51
CA ASP A 408 -17.95 -23.59 -11.39
C ASP A 408 -17.70 -24.34 -10.06
N LYS A 409 -18.44 -25.43 -9.80
CA LYS A 409 -18.30 -26.20 -8.56
C LYS A 409 -17.01 -27.02 -8.55
N LEU A 410 -16.72 -27.73 -9.63
CA LEU A 410 -15.49 -28.50 -9.77
C LEU A 410 -14.25 -27.60 -9.80
N ALA A 411 -14.36 -26.42 -10.43
CA ALA A 411 -13.30 -25.43 -10.43
C ALA A 411 -12.97 -24.94 -9.00
N LYS A 412 -13.99 -24.69 -8.16
CA LYS A 412 -13.77 -24.33 -6.75
C LYS A 412 -13.08 -25.47 -5.99
N GLN A 413 -13.51 -26.69 -6.18
CA GLN A 413 -12.89 -27.87 -5.56
C GLN A 413 -11.43 -28.06 -6.05
N THR A 414 -11.15 -27.77 -7.31
CA THR A 414 -9.79 -27.77 -7.86
C THR A 414 -8.92 -26.72 -7.17
N VAL A 415 -9.40 -25.47 -7.05
CA VAL A 415 -8.69 -24.40 -6.32
C VAL A 415 -8.45 -24.78 -4.86
N GLU A 416 -9.44 -25.36 -4.17
CA GLU A 416 -9.29 -25.86 -2.81
C GLU A 416 -8.20 -26.96 -2.70
N GLY A 417 -8.11 -27.86 -3.68
CA GLY A 417 -7.06 -28.87 -3.76
C GLY A 417 -5.66 -28.26 -3.90
N VAL A 418 -5.52 -27.28 -4.81
CA VAL A 418 -4.26 -26.53 -4.98
C VAL A 418 -3.86 -25.83 -3.68
N LEU A 419 -4.79 -25.12 -3.03
CA LEU A 419 -4.56 -24.43 -1.75
C LEU A 419 -4.18 -25.38 -0.60
N LYS A 420 -4.53 -26.66 -0.69
CA LYS A 420 -4.11 -27.74 0.24
C LYS A 420 -2.78 -28.38 -0.12
N GLY A 421 -2.14 -27.95 -1.22
CA GLY A 421 -0.87 -28.51 -1.70
C GLY A 421 -1.01 -29.87 -2.39
N GLU A 422 -2.17 -30.19 -2.96
CA GLU A 422 -2.41 -31.46 -3.64
C GLU A 422 -1.80 -31.56 -5.04
N GLY A 423 -1.21 -30.47 -5.53
CA GLY A 423 -0.56 -30.33 -6.83
C GLY A 423 -1.12 -29.18 -7.67
N THR A 424 -0.75 -29.13 -8.94
CA THR A 424 -1.28 -28.20 -9.95
C THR A 424 -2.77 -28.46 -10.23
N PRO A 425 -3.51 -27.53 -10.83
CA PRO A 425 -4.92 -27.75 -11.18
C PRO A 425 -5.17 -29.03 -11.99
N ASP A 426 -4.34 -29.32 -12.99
CA ASP A 426 -4.43 -30.54 -13.80
C ASP A 426 -4.19 -31.81 -12.95
N GLU A 427 -3.25 -31.79 -12.00
CA GLU A 427 -2.98 -32.90 -11.10
C GLU A 427 -4.15 -33.17 -10.14
N VAL A 428 -4.72 -32.08 -9.56
CA VAL A 428 -5.91 -32.16 -8.70
C VAL A 428 -7.10 -32.73 -9.47
N VAL A 429 -7.33 -32.27 -10.70
CA VAL A 429 -8.41 -32.80 -11.57
C VAL A 429 -8.24 -34.26 -11.83
N LYS A 430 -7.02 -34.75 -12.16
CA LYS A 430 -6.71 -36.15 -12.39
C LYS A 430 -6.86 -36.98 -11.11
N LYS A 431 -6.33 -36.52 -9.99
CA LYS A 431 -6.36 -37.19 -8.70
C LYS A 431 -7.79 -37.47 -8.23
N HIS A 432 -8.69 -36.52 -8.44
CA HIS A 432 -10.09 -36.64 -8.00
C HIS A 432 -11.05 -37.08 -9.11
N ASP A 433 -10.54 -37.41 -10.31
CA ASP A 433 -11.33 -37.72 -11.51
C ASP A 433 -12.46 -36.71 -11.77
N TYR A 434 -12.12 -35.42 -11.67
CA TYR A 434 -13.10 -34.36 -11.94
C TYR A 434 -13.38 -34.28 -13.43
N LYS A 435 -14.63 -34.54 -13.80
CA LYS A 435 -15.13 -34.46 -15.17
C LYS A 435 -16.59 -34.07 -15.18
N ILE A 436 -17.03 -33.38 -16.21
CA ILE A 436 -18.45 -33.10 -16.39
C ILE A 436 -19.10 -34.35 -16.93
N VAL A 437 -20.16 -34.79 -16.27
CA VAL A 437 -20.97 -35.92 -16.76
C VAL A 437 -21.88 -35.42 -17.84
N GLU A 438 -21.57 -35.74 -19.09
CA GLU A 438 -22.37 -35.42 -20.28
C GLU A 438 -23.36 -36.55 -20.63
N ASP A 439 -23.27 -37.69 -19.97
CA ASP A 439 -24.15 -38.84 -20.21
C ASP A 439 -25.56 -38.52 -19.77
N ASN A 440 -26.43 -38.29 -20.75
CA ASN A 440 -27.85 -38.03 -20.52
C ASN A 440 -28.52 -39.14 -19.73
N GLY A 441 -28.12 -40.40 -19.91
CA GLY A 441 -28.68 -41.54 -19.16
C GLY A 441 -28.38 -41.50 -17.67
N ALA A 442 -27.15 -41.11 -17.29
CA ALA A 442 -26.75 -40.97 -15.90
C ALA A 442 -27.48 -39.76 -15.25
N ILE A 443 -27.64 -38.67 -16.00
CA ILE A 443 -28.40 -37.47 -15.53
C ILE A 443 -29.90 -37.83 -15.39
N GLU A 444 -30.49 -38.55 -16.34
CA GLU A 444 -31.87 -39.00 -16.27
C GLU A 444 -32.14 -39.91 -15.07
N ALA A 445 -31.26 -40.87 -14.81
CA ALA A 445 -31.36 -41.75 -13.64
C ALA A 445 -31.27 -40.95 -12.31
N ALA A 446 -30.35 -39.96 -12.25
CA ALA A 446 -30.22 -39.12 -11.06
C ALA A 446 -31.45 -38.20 -10.86
N VAL A 447 -32.07 -37.71 -11.95
CA VAL A 447 -33.31 -36.93 -11.90
C VAL A 447 -34.47 -37.78 -11.43
N ASP A 448 -34.58 -39.05 -11.90
CA ASP A 448 -35.62 -39.97 -11.47
C ASP A 448 -35.51 -40.27 -9.98
N ALA A 449 -34.31 -40.58 -9.49
CA ALA A 449 -34.05 -40.78 -8.07
C ALA A 449 -34.37 -39.49 -7.23
N ALA A 450 -34.05 -38.29 -7.76
CA ALA A 450 -34.38 -37.04 -7.10
C ALA A 450 -35.91 -36.78 -7.08
N PHE A 451 -36.65 -37.22 -8.10
CA PHE A 451 -38.10 -37.14 -8.16
C PHE A 451 -38.74 -38.06 -7.15
N GLU A 452 -38.28 -39.30 -7.06
CA GLU A 452 -38.76 -40.29 -6.07
C GLU A 452 -38.52 -39.80 -4.64
N ALA A 453 -37.37 -39.19 -4.38
CA ALA A 453 -37.04 -38.66 -3.05
C ALA A 453 -37.80 -37.38 -2.64
N ASN A 454 -38.43 -36.66 -3.60
CA ASN A 454 -39.06 -35.37 -3.38
C ASN A 454 -40.44 -35.27 -4.07
N PRO A 455 -41.41 -36.17 -3.80
CA PRO A 455 -42.70 -36.23 -4.52
C PRO A 455 -43.47 -34.95 -4.42
N ASP A 456 -43.51 -34.28 -3.27
CA ASP A 456 -44.26 -33.04 -3.03
C ASP A 456 -43.68 -31.89 -3.89
N VAL A 457 -42.38 -31.88 -4.15
CA VAL A 457 -41.71 -30.88 -5.01
C VAL A 457 -42.10 -31.11 -6.46
N VAL A 458 -42.10 -32.38 -6.89
CA VAL A 458 -42.49 -32.77 -8.26
C VAL A 458 -43.96 -32.38 -8.55
N GLU A 459 -44.85 -32.57 -7.61
CA GLU A 459 -46.24 -32.16 -7.75
C GLU A 459 -46.43 -30.68 -7.93
N LYS A 460 -45.68 -29.87 -7.16
CA LYS A 460 -45.61 -28.40 -7.31
C LYS A 460 -45.05 -27.96 -8.66
N LEU A 461 -44.02 -28.65 -9.12
CA LEU A 461 -43.41 -28.37 -10.44
C LEU A 461 -44.41 -28.70 -11.57
N LYS A 462 -45.12 -29.85 -11.50
CA LYS A 462 -46.17 -30.24 -12.47
C LYS A 462 -47.34 -29.30 -12.48
N SER A 463 -47.67 -28.65 -11.34
CA SER A 463 -48.72 -27.61 -11.25
C SER A 463 -48.26 -26.23 -11.78
N GLY A 464 -47.04 -26.11 -12.33
CA GLY A 464 -46.52 -24.89 -12.92
C GLY A 464 -45.72 -23.98 -11.96
N ASN A 465 -45.58 -24.35 -10.69
CA ASN A 465 -44.79 -23.59 -9.75
C ASN A 465 -43.31 -24.01 -9.85
N MET A 466 -42.48 -23.20 -10.57
CA MET A 466 -41.07 -23.48 -10.81
C MET A 466 -40.12 -23.07 -9.65
N LYS A 467 -40.64 -22.39 -8.60
CA LYS A 467 -39.79 -21.94 -7.47
C LYS A 467 -39.02 -23.06 -6.78
N PRO A 468 -39.54 -24.26 -6.55
CA PRO A 468 -38.84 -25.34 -5.86
C PRO A 468 -37.92 -26.16 -6.78
N MET A 469 -37.72 -25.82 -8.07
CA MET A 469 -36.83 -26.53 -8.99
C MET A 469 -35.39 -26.67 -8.46
N GLY A 470 -34.92 -25.68 -7.70
CA GLY A 470 -33.60 -25.69 -7.07
C GLY A 470 -33.39 -26.89 -6.12
N VAL A 471 -34.44 -27.43 -5.53
CA VAL A 471 -34.36 -28.62 -4.65
C VAL A 471 -33.99 -29.87 -5.47
N ILE A 472 -34.65 -30.06 -6.60
CA ILE A 472 -34.36 -31.21 -7.50
C ILE A 472 -32.96 -31.08 -8.10
N ILE A 473 -32.61 -29.89 -8.61
CA ILE A 473 -31.26 -29.63 -9.14
C ILE A 473 -30.21 -29.89 -8.06
N GLY A 474 -30.43 -29.41 -6.83
CA GLY A 474 -29.55 -29.64 -5.69
C GLY A 474 -29.36 -31.11 -5.36
N ALA A 475 -30.44 -31.91 -5.38
CA ALA A 475 -30.40 -33.33 -5.14
C ALA A 475 -29.60 -34.07 -6.25
N VAL A 476 -29.85 -33.77 -7.52
CA VAL A 476 -29.08 -34.31 -8.65
C VAL A 476 -27.61 -33.95 -8.57
N MET A 477 -27.31 -32.68 -8.29
CA MET A 477 -25.91 -32.20 -8.13
C MET A 477 -25.20 -32.90 -6.96
N LYS A 478 -25.94 -33.23 -5.89
CA LYS A 478 -25.38 -33.97 -4.75
C LYS A 478 -25.11 -35.44 -5.16
N ALA A 479 -26.05 -36.10 -5.83
CA ALA A 479 -25.92 -37.47 -6.29
C ALA A 479 -24.78 -37.67 -7.31
N THR A 480 -24.58 -36.71 -8.21
CA THR A 480 -23.51 -36.69 -9.20
C THR A 480 -22.20 -36.06 -8.68
N ARG A 481 -22.07 -35.83 -7.39
CA ARG A 481 -20.90 -35.18 -6.75
C ARG A 481 -20.51 -33.82 -7.37
N GLY A 482 -21.48 -33.16 -8.00
CA GLY A 482 -21.27 -31.85 -8.66
C GLY A 482 -20.76 -31.96 -10.10
N GLN A 483 -20.67 -33.16 -10.65
CA GLN A 483 -20.17 -33.41 -12.00
C GLN A 483 -21.23 -33.22 -13.10
N ALA A 484 -22.53 -33.20 -12.78
CA ALA A 484 -23.57 -32.91 -13.77
C ALA A 484 -23.58 -31.44 -14.19
N ASP A 485 -23.86 -31.16 -15.46
CA ASP A 485 -24.14 -29.79 -15.91
C ASP A 485 -25.53 -29.35 -15.45
N ALA A 486 -25.61 -28.28 -14.68
CA ALA A 486 -26.88 -27.73 -14.15
C ALA A 486 -27.88 -27.35 -15.27
N LYS A 487 -27.40 -26.95 -16.44
CA LYS A 487 -28.26 -26.65 -17.61
C LYS A 487 -28.83 -27.94 -18.20
N ALA A 488 -28.01 -29.00 -18.33
CA ALA A 488 -28.47 -30.28 -18.80
C ALA A 488 -29.47 -30.90 -17.82
N VAL A 489 -29.19 -30.83 -16.51
CA VAL A 489 -30.13 -31.27 -15.46
C VAL A 489 -31.47 -30.50 -15.57
N THR A 490 -31.41 -29.19 -15.71
CA THR A 490 -32.61 -28.35 -15.86
C THR A 490 -33.43 -28.79 -17.09
N LYS A 491 -32.75 -29.04 -18.21
CA LYS A 491 -33.40 -29.48 -19.46
C LYS A 491 -34.11 -30.85 -19.29
N VAL A 492 -33.46 -31.79 -18.63
CA VAL A 492 -34.04 -33.13 -18.35
C VAL A 492 -35.22 -33.01 -17.39
N VAL A 493 -35.07 -32.25 -16.30
CA VAL A 493 -36.17 -31.98 -15.34
C VAL A 493 -37.37 -31.35 -16.04
N MET A 494 -37.14 -30.33 -16.89
CA MET A 494 -38.22 -29.68 -17.63
C MET A 494 -38.87 -30.59 -18.67
N GLY A 495 -38.10 -31.48 -19.29
CA GLY A 495 -38.63 -32.50 -20.21
C GLY A 495 -39.56 -33.51 -19.49
N LYS A 496 -39.15 -33.99 -18.33
CA LYS A 496 -39.94 -34.95 -17.51
C LYS A 496 -41.15 -34.35 -16.81
N ILE A 497 -41.22 -33.05 -16.61
CA ILE A 497 -42.37 -32.35 -16.03
C ILE A 497 -43.44 -32.06 -17.07
N LYS A 498 -43.02 -31.82 -18.35
CA LYS A 498 -43.94 -31.43 -19.43
C LYS A 498 -44.46 -32.67 -20.21
N GLY A 499 -43.85 -33.81 -20.12
CA GLY A 499 -44.33 -35.07 -20.66
C GLY A 499 -45.10 -35.87 -19.63
#